data_b180abd58410b7ffca9fa22e895afc01
#
_entry.id   b180abd58410b7ffca9fa22e895afc01
#
_cell.length_a   1.000
_cell.length_b   1.000
_cell.length_c   1.000
_cell.angle_alpha   90.00
_cell.angle_beta   90.00
_cell.angle_gamma   90.00
#
_symmetry.space_group_name_H-M   'P 1'
#
loop_
_entity.id
_entity.type
_entity.pdbx_description
1 polymer ?
#
loop_
_entity_poly.entity_id
_entity_poly.type
_entity_poly.pdbx_seq_one_letter_code
_entity_poly.pdbx_strand_id
1 'polypeptide(L)'
;MRKQLYVAVRQWSVSAVLICSAFASSFASADNSVDLALEESMRKAVFIVVDGVPADVLERVHTPNLDLISNAGGYSRAFVGGAIGTDSESPTVSAVGYQSLLTGTWANKHNVWDNEVRHPDYRYWDIFRIAKAFDQKLQTAVFSTWEYNRTHLLGDTLQAAGGRKLDHYIDGMEYDLARFPHDPDSLYIRAIDEHVATSAAEHINEKGPDLSWVYFQYTDDIGHIFGDSRQQDEALQLTDAWVGEIWKVIQQRQKLLAEDWLIIVTTDHGRTRQTGKDHGGHSQRERTTWISTNSRHLNGRFSQTPGIVDILPSIVNHLDLQVPELIRSQLDGQAFIDRF
;
A
#
# COMPACT_ATOMS: atom_id res chain seq x y z
N MET A 1 48.31 69.76 20.77
CA MET A 1 48.17 70.89 19.83
C MET A 1 46.80 70.73 19.19
N ARG A 2 45.82 71.49 19.69
CA ARG A 2 45.21 72.71 19.13
C ARG A 2 45.09 72.65 17.58
N LYS A 3 43.88 72.61 17.00
CA LYS A 3 43.03 73.78 16.80
C LYS A 3 41.58 73.36 16.49
N GLN A 4 40.65 73.98 17.18
CA GLN A 4 39.26 74.22 16.86
C GLN A 4 39.17 75.07 15.58
N LEU A 5 38.07 74.99 14.88
CA LEU A 5 37.36 76.17 14.39
C LEU A 5 35.89 75.82 14.02
N TYR A 6 35.10 76.68 14.39
CA TYR A 6 33.68 76.94 14.57
C TYR A 6 32.96 77.38 13.29
N VAL A 7 31.61 77.23 13.35
CA VAL A 7 30.54 78.14 12.82
C VAL A 7 30.17 77.95 11.34
N ALA A 8 28.93 77.68 10.99
CA ALA A 8 27.78 78.56 11.10
C ALA A 8 26.43 77.81 10.84
N VAL A 9 25.48 78.20 11.68
CA VAL A 9 24.06 77.99 11.60
C VAL A 9 23.44 78.80 10.46
N ARG A 10 22.54 78.23 9.69
CA ARG A 10 21.41 78.97 9.09
C ARG A 10 20.15 78.12 9.06
N GLN A 11 19.24 78.53 9.92
CA GLN A 11 17.82 78.25 9.85
C GLN A 11 17.20 78.81 8.58
N TRP A 12 16.35 78.07 7.95
CA TRP A 12 15.20 78.57 7.21
C TRP A 12 14.02 77.65 7.50
N SER A 13 13.00 78.19 8.05
CA SER A 13 11.73 77.62 8.40
C SER A 13 10.72 77.76 7.24
N VAL A 14 9.69 76.92 7.33
CA VAL A 14 8.29 77.08 6.80
C VAL A 14 8.11 76.62 5.37
N SER A 15 7.38 75.55 5.17
CA SER A 15 5.89 75.48 5.09
C SER A 15 5.42 74.01 4.95
N ALA A 16 4.47 73.71 5.81
CA ALA A 16 3.65 72.53 5.77
C ALA A 16 2.66 72.62 4.60
N VAL A 17 2.49 71.55 3.81
CA VAL A 17 1.24 71.27 3.15
C VAL A 17 0.95 69.77 3.27
N LEU A 18 -0.18 69.50 3.94
CA LEU A 18 -0.82 68.20 4.00
C LEU A 18 -1.10 67.68 2.59
N ILE A 19 -0.69 66.44 2.33
CA ILE A 19 -1.42 65.52 1.48
C ILE A 19 -1.38 64.15 2.21
N CYS A 20 -2.29 63.98 3.16
CA CYS A 20 -2.75 62.66 3.62
C CYS A 20 -3.91 62.25 2.73
N SER A 21 -3.92 61.02 2.43
CA SER A 21 -5.03 60.18 1.88
C SER A 21 -4.84 59.74 0.44
N ALA A 22 -4.37 58.50 0.29
CA ALA A 22 -4.80 57.47 -0.63
C ALA A 22 -3.67 56.43 -0.92
N PHE A 23 -3.26 55.68 0.08
CA PHE A 23 -2.55 54.38 -0.14
C PHE A 23 -2.71 53.48 1.09
N ALA A 24 -3.96 53.08 1.36
CA ALA A 24 -4.26 52.07 2.34
C ALA A 24 -5.46 51.22 1.88
N SER A 25 -5.32 50.51 0.77
CA SER A 25 -6.30 49.48 0.38
C SER A 25 -5.75 48.63 -0.77
N SER A 26 -4.64 47.93 -0.55
CA SER A 26 -4.16 46.90 -1.50
C SER A 26 -3.20 45.88 -0.89
N PHE A 27 -3.28 45.66 0.42
CA PHE A 27 -2.42 44.64 1.08
C PHE A 27 -3.22 43.62 1.91
N ALA A 28 -4.49 43.34 1.56
CA ALA A 28 -5.32 42.39 2.29
C ALA A 28 -5.90 41.26 1.43
N SER A 29 -5.35 40.97 0.24
CA SER A 29 -5.87 39.87 -0.59
C SER A 29 -4.79 39.00 -1.26
N ALA A 30 -3.55 39.09 -0.80
CA ALA A 30 -2.47 38.22 -1.33
C ALA A 30 -2.08 37.07 -0.38
N ASP A 31 -2.61 37.06 0.84
CA ASP A 31 -2.16 36.07 1.86
C ASP A 31 -3.04 34.82 1.94
N ASN A 32 -4.27 34.83 1.38
CA ASN A 32 -5.14 33.65 1.41
C ASN A 32 -5.00 32.70 0.21
N SER A 33 -4.25 33.06 -0.81
CA SER A 33 -4.02 32.19 -1.98
C SER A 33 -2.72 31.38 -1.89
N VAL A 34 -1.82 31.74 -0.99
CA VAL A 34 -0.57 31.00 -0.77
C VAL A 34 -0.77 29.88 0.25
N ASP A 35 -1.67 30.04 1.24
CA ASP A 35 -1.98 28.98 2.21
C ASP A 35 -2.86 27.85 1.64
N LEU A 36 -3.65 28.11 0.60
CA LEU A 36 -4.45 27.08 -0.08
C LEU A 36 -3.64 26.24 -1.08
N ALA A 37 -2.44 26.65 -1.45
CA ALA A 37 -1.56 25.91 -2.35
C ALA A 37 -0.56 24.99 -1.60
N LEU A 38 -0.57 24.99 -0.26
CA LEU A 38 0.32 24.17 0.56
C LEU A 38 -0.37 22.92 1.16
N GLU A 39 -1.64 22.66 0.85
CA GLU A 39 -2.42 21.54 1.41
C GLU A 39 -2.71 20.37 0.45
N GLU A 40 -2.16 20.32 -0.74
CA GLU A 40 -2.13 19.04 -1.45
C GLU A 40 -0.94 18.22 -0.95
N SER A 41 -1.08 17.63 0.23
CA SER A 41 -0.14 16.61 0.67
C SER A 41 -0.11 15.51 -0.40
N MET A 42 1.08 15.19 -0.91
CA MET A 42 1.23 14.13 -1.92
C MET A 42 0.85 12.79 -1.28
N ARG A 43 -0.35 12.30 -1.60
CA ARG A 43 -0.86 11.04 -1.08
C ARG A 43 -0.19 9.88 -1.78
N LYS A 44 0.26 8.91 -1.00
CA LYS A 44 0.97 7.73 -1.46
C LYS A 44 0.46 6.50 -0.75
N ALA A 45 0.51 5.35 -1.42
CA ALA A 45 0.05 4.11 -0.85
C ALA A 45 1.04 2.97 -1.10
N VAL A 46 1.26 2.16 -0.09
CA VAL A 46 1.89 0.85 -0.22
C VAL A 46 0.99 -0.20 0.42
N PHE A 47 0.74 -1.28 -0.28
CA PHE A 47 0.11 -2.45 0.30
C PHE A 47 1.07 -3.64 0.24
N ILE A 48 1.11 -4.39 1.34
CA ILE A 48 2.01 -5.52 1.55
C ILE A 48 1.16 -6.76 1.78
N VAL A 49 1.43 -7.80 1.00
CA VAL A 49 0.82 -9.12 1.20
C VAL A 49 1.86 -10.04 1.82
N VAL A 50 1.54 -10.56 3.00
CA VAL A 50 2.32 -11.59 3.71
C VAL A 50 1.56 -12.89 3.56
N ASP A 51 2.07 -13.80 2.72
CA ASP A 51 1.35 -14.97 2.25
C ASP A 51 1.05 -15.98 3.37
N GLY A 52 -0.19 -16.48 3.38
CA GLY A 52 -0.59 -17.67 4.12
C GLY A 52 -0.53 -17.58 5.65
N VAL A 53 -0.69 -16.40 6.23
CA VAL A 53 -0.63 -16.19 7.69
C VAL A 53 -2.03 -16.14 8.31
N PRO A 54 -2.47 -17.18 9.05
CA PRO A 54 -3.75 -17.13 9.75
C PRO A 54 -3.83 -15.99 10.77
N ALA A 55 -5.01 -15.38 10.93
CA ALA A 55 -5.21 -14.29 11.89
C ALA A 55 -4.88 -14.68 13.34
N ASP A 56 -5.22 -15.90 13.74
CA ASP A 56 -4.93 -16.42 15.09
C ASP A 56 -3.41 -16.66 15.32
N VAL A 57 -2.63 -16.86 14.26
CA VAL A 57 -1.15 -16.93 14.33
C VAL A 57 -0.58 -15.53 14.52
N LEU A 58 -1.00 -14.55 13.71
CA LEU A 58 -0.57 -13.17 13.87
C LEU A 58 -0.88 -12.63 15.28
N GLU A 59 -2.08 -12.88 15.78
CA GLU A 59 -2.55 -12.35 17.08
C GLU A 59 -1.80 -12.91 18.30
N ARG A 60 -1.11 -14.07 18.17
CA ARG A 60 -0.32 -14.69 19.25
C ARG A 60 1.19 -14.49 19.13
N VAL A 61 1.68 -14.24 17.92
CA VAL A 61 3.12 -14.07 17.68
C VAL A 61 3.52 -12.63 17.95
N HIS A 62 4.69 -12.44 18.53
CA HIS A 62 5.24 -11.10 18.78
C HIS A 62 5.70 -10.46 17.47
N THR A 63 4.96 -9.48 16.97
CA THR A 63 5.18 -8.76 15.70
C THR A 63 5.18 -7.24 15.95
N PRO A 64 6.23 -6.69 16.57
CA PRO A 64 6.24 -5.32 17.08
C PRO A 64 6.08 -4.26 15.99
N ASN A 65 6.49 -4.52 14.74
CA ASN A 65 6.37 -3.56 13.65
C ASN A 65 4.95 -3.50 13.11
N LEU A 66 4.28 -4.64 12.96
CA LEU A 66 2.85 -4.71 12.65
C LEU A 66 2.00 -4.09 13.75
N ASP A 67 2.39 -4.29 15.02
CA ASP A 67 1.75 -3.61 16.16
C ASP A 67 1.90 -2.09 16.08
N LEU A 68 3.07 -1.56 15.69
CA LEU A 68 3.27 -0.12 15.50
C LEU A 68 2.37 0.45 14.38
N ILE A 69 2.22 -0.26 13.25
CA ILE A 69 1.33 0.14 12.16
C ILE A 69 -0.13 0.12 12.64
N SER A 70 -0.56 -0.98 13.28
CA SER A 70 -1.91 -1.12 13.81
C SER A 70 -2.26 -0.07 14.86
N ASN A 71 -1.31 0.29 15.73
CA ASN A 71 -1.48 1.32 16.75
C ASN A 71 -1.57 2.74 16.15
N ALA A 72 -0.99 2.95 14.97
CA ALA A 72 -1.10 4.24 14.27
C ALA A 72 -2.48 4.44 13.63
N GLY A 73 -3.16 3.36 13.24
CA GLY A 73 -4.47 3.39 12.60
C GLY A 73 -5.41 2.30 13.13
N GLY A 74 -5.26 1.04 12.69
CA GLY A 74 -6.12 -0.04 13.13
C GLY A 74 -5.70 -1.44 12.68
N TYR A 75 -6.21 -2.43 13.40
CA TYR A 75 -6.20 -3.85 13.06
C TYR A 75 -7.64 -4.36 12.99
N SER A 76 -7.92 -5.20 12.00
CA SER A 76 -9.19 -5.92 11.90
C SER A 76 -8.96 -7.31 11.34
N ARG A 77 -9.68 -8.31 11.87
CA ARG A 77 -9.87 -9.55 11.12
C ARG A 77 -10.67 -9.24 9.87
N ALA A 78 -10.32 -9.93 8.79
CA ALA A 78 -10.90 -9.77 7.47
C ALA A 78 -11.31 -11.15 6.91
N PHE A 79 -11.85 -11.19 5.70
CA PHE A 79 -12.17 -12.46 5.07
C PHE A 79 -11.83 -12.50 3.58
N VAL A 80 -11.67 -13.73 3.08
CA VAL A 80 -11.41 -14.06 1.68
C VAL A 80 -12.37 -15.16 1.22
N GLY A 81 -12.43 -15.42 -0.09
CA GLY A 81 -13.16 -16.53 -0.66
C GLY A 81 -14.64 -16.26 -0.93
N GLY A 82 -15.06 -14.99 -0.98
CA GLY A 82 -16.45 -14.60 -1.33
C GLY A 82 -17.50 -14.96 -0.28
N ALA A 83 -18.75 -14.97 -0.67
CA ALA A 83 -19.87 -15.37 0.20
C ALA A 83 -20.16 -16.86 0.05
N ILE A 84 -20.20 -17.60 1.16
CA ILE A 84 -20.44 -19.05 1.18
C ILE A 84 -21.79 -19.38 0.53
N GLY A 85 -21.80 -20.38 -0.35
CA GLY A 85 -23.00 -20.87 -1.04
C GLY A 85 -23.50 -19.96 -2.15
N THR A 86 -22.70 -18.98 -2.59
CA THR A 86 -23.04 -18.09 -3.72
C THR A 86 -22.05 -18.25 -4.87
N ASP A 87 -22.33 -17.60 -6.01
CA ASP A 87 -21.42 -17.58 -7.18
C ASP A 87 -20.05 -16.94 -6.89
N SER A 88 -19.96 -16.14 -5.82
CA SER A 88 -18.71 -15.51 -5.41
C SER A 88 -17.83 -16.41 -4.53
N GLU A 89 -18.35 -17.57 -4.07
CA GLU A 89 -17.55 -18.49 -3.27
C GLU A 89 -16.37 -19.01 -4.10
N SER A 90 -15.17 -18.90 -3.53
CA SER A 90 -13.94 -19.28 -4.22
C SER A 90 -12.95 -19.97 -3.27
N PRO A 91 -12.00 -20.75 -3.80
CA PRO A 91 -10.98 -21.37 -2.98
C PRO A 91 -10.08 -20.33 -2.32
N THR A 92 -9.53 -20.67 -1.15
CA THR A 92 -8.57 -19.86 -0.40
C THR A 92 -7.16 -20.16 -0.90
N VAL A 93 -6.91 -19.83 -2.16
CA VAL A 93 -5.64 -20.02 -2.88
C VAL A 93 -5.01 -18.66 -3.13
N SER A 94 -3.69 -18.62 -3.10
CA SER A 94 -2.89 -17.39 -3.12
C SER A 94 -3.26 -16.45 -4.27
N ALA A 95 -3.15 -16.88 -5.53
CA ALA A 95 -3.49 -16.03 -6.68
C ALA A 95 -4.94 -15.55 -6.68
N VAL A 96 -5.87 -16.34 -6.13
CA VAL A 96 -7.29 -15.97 -5.99
C VAL A 96 -7.46 -14.83 -5.00
N GLY A 97 -6.76 -14.91 -3.87
CA GLY A 97 -6.71 -13.85 -2.85
C GLY A 97 -6.08 -12.57 -3.39
N TYR A 98 -4.90 -12.68 -4.05
CA TYR A 98 -4.22 -11.52 -4.62
C TYR A 98 -5.08 -10.83 -5.68
N GLN A 99 -5.68 -11.59 -6.62
CA GLN A 99 -6.50 -10.99 -7.67
C GLN A 99 -7.77 -10.35 -7.10
N SER A 100 -8.33 -10.94 -6.04
CA SER A 100 -9.48 -10.35 -5.34
C SER A 100 -9.12 -9.00 -4.70
N LEU A 101 -7.93 -8.89 -4.07
CA LEU A 101 -7.40 -7.64 -3.56
C LEU A 101 -7.16 -6.63 -4.67
N LEU A 102 -6.44 -7.05 -5.72
CA LEU A 102 -6.00 -6.18 -6.82
C LEU A 102 -7.15 -5.58 -7.61
N THR A 103 -8.25 -6.33 -7.79
CA THR A 103 -9.41 -5.91 -8.60
C THR A 103 -10.60 -5.42 -7.78
N GLY A 104 -10.62 -5.65 -6.46
CA GLY A 104 -11.79 -5.37 -5.62
C GLY A 104 -13.01 -6.20 -6.00
N THR A 105 -12.81 -7.37 -6.64
CA THR A 105 -13.88 -8.27 -7.09
C THR A 105 -13.59 -9.72 -6.71
N TRP A 106 -14.61 -10.58 -6.64
CA TRP A 106 -14.42 -12.00 -6.35
C TRP A 106 -14.11 -12.81 -7.61
N ALA A 107 -13.69 -14.07 -7.42
CA ALA A 107 -13.21 -14.95 -8.50
C ALA A 107 -14.21 -15.18 -9.63
N ASN A 108 -15.51 -15.19 -9.35
CA ASN A 108 -16.56 -15.29 -10.38
C ASN A 108 -16.54 -14.13 -11.40
N LYS A 109 -15.87 -13.02 -11.06
CA LYS A 109 -15.66 -11.86 -11.93
C LYS A 109 -14.27 -11.89 -12.55
N HIS A 110 -13.20 -11.85 -11.74
CA HIS A 110 -11.83 -11.77 -12.26
C HIS A 110 -11.29 -13.08 -12.87
N ASN A 111 -12.01 -14.20 -12.70
CA ASN A 111 -11.74 -15.51 -13.30
C ASN A 111 -10.36 -16.14 -12.97
N VAL A 112 -9.77 -15.78 -11.84
CA VAL A 112 -8.60 -16.48 -11.28
C VAL A 112 -9.08 -17.45 -10.21
N TRP A 113 -8.80 -18.76 -10.39
CA TRP A 113 -9.32 -19.83 -9.53
C TRP A 113 -8.21 -20.70 -8.92
N ASP A 114 -6.98 -20.53 -9.41
CA ASP A 114 -5.80 -21.27 -8.97
C ASP A 114 -4.50 -20.47 -9.22
N ASN A 115 -3.36 -21.01 -8.79
CA ASN A 115 -2.04 -20.38 -8.98
C ASN A 115 -1.49 -20.50 -10.41
N GLU A 116 -2.16 -21.23 -11.33
CA GLU A 116 -1.73 -21.29 -12.72
C GLU A 116 -2.13 -20.02 -13.50
N VAL A 117 -3.11 -19.27 -13.02
CA VAL A 117 -3.55 -17.96 -13.55
C VAL A 117 -3.74 -17.99 -15.08
N ARG A 118 -4.43 -19.02 -15.59
CA ARG A 118 -4.49 -19.28 -17.03
C ARG A 118 -5.28 -18.25 -17.84
N HIS A 119 -6.36 -17.72 -17.26
CA HIS A 119 -7.32 -16.88 -17.99
C HIS A 119 -7.93 -15.76 -17.13
N PRO A 120 -7.11 -14.85 -16.59
CA PRO A 120 -7.65 -13.73 -15.83
C PRO A 120 -8.51 -12.83 -16.72
N ASP A 121 -9.63 -12.36 -16.18
CA ASP A 121 -10.52 -11.46 -16.89
C ASP A 121 -10.12 -10.00 -16.62
N TYR A 122 -9.28 -9.46 -17.47
CA TYR A 122 -8.79 -8.08 -17.36
C TYR A 122 -9.85 -7.00 -17.64
N ARG A 123 -11.10 -7.36 -17.87
CA ARG A 123 -12.20 -6.37 -17.87
C ARG A 123 -12.46 -5.81 -16.47
N TYR A 124 -12.10 -6.58 -15.43
CA TYR A 124 -12.07 -6.15 -14.03
C TYR A 124 -10.70 -5.52 -13.76
N TRP A 125 -10.69 -4.20 -13.69
CA TRP A 125 -9.43 -3.45 -13.62
C TRP A 125 -8.75 -3.62 -12.26
N ASP A 126 -7.44 -3.85 -12.29
CA ASP A 126 -6.60 -3.80 -11.12
C ASP A 126 -6.32 -2.33 -10.71
N ILE A 127 -5.85 -2.15 -9.48
CA ILE A 127 -5.58 -0.83 -8.87
C ILE A 127 -4.54 -0.03 -9.66
N PHE A 128 -3.53 -0.67 -10.27
CA PHE A 128 -2.50 0.00 -11.08
C PHE A 128 -3.07 0.51 -12.40
N ARG A 129 -3.98 -0.26 -13.02
CA ARG A 129 -4.71 0.20 -14.20
C ARG A 129 -5.60 1.40 -13.88
N ILE A 130 -6.28 1.38 -12.73
CA ILE A 130 -7.09 2.51 -12.25
C ILE A 130 -6.20 3.74 -12.04
N ALA A 131 -5.06 3.60 -11.36
CA ALA A 131 -4.13 4.68 -11.10
C ALA A 131 -3.59 5.30 -12.42
N LYS A 132 -3.13 4.47 -13.35
CA LYS A 132 -2.61 4.94 -14.66
C LYS A 132 -3.70 5.52 -15.57
N ALA A 133 -4.93 5.05 -15.48
CA ALA A 133 -6.05 5.64 -16.22
C ALA A 133 -6.46 7.01 -15.66
N PHE A 134 -6.29 7.23 -14.37
CA PHE A 134 -6.52 8.51 -13.71
C PHE A 134 -5.42 9.51 -14.05
N ASP A 135 -4.16 9.15 -13.83
CA ASP A 135 -2.99 9.95 -14.23
C ASP A 135 -1.80 9.05 -14.61
N GLN A 136 -1.39 9.15 -15.87
CA GLN A 136 -0.23 8.42 -16.41
C GLN A 136 1.10 8.79 -15.71
N LYS A 137 1.17 9.91 -15.02
CA LYS A 137 2.38 10.38 -14.31
C LYS A 137 2.56 9.75 -12.94
N LEU A 138 1.50 9.19 -12.34
CA LEU A 138 1.62 8.49 -11.07
C LEU A 138 2.70 7.41 -11.16
N GLN A 139 3.66 7.45 -10.26
CA GLN A 139 4.76 6.49 -10.21
C GLN A 139 4.27 5.22 -9.50
N THR A 140 4.45 4.10 -10.14
CA THR A 140 3.93 2.80 -9.66
C THR A 140 5.05 1.77 -9.58
N ALA A 141 5.03 0.95 -8.52
CA ALA A 141 6.07 -0.05 -8.30
C ALA A 141 5.51 -1.38 -7.78
N VAL A 142 6.16 -2.48 -8.15
CA VAL A 142 5.91 -3.83 -7.61
C VAL A 142 7.23 -4.47 -7.18
N PHE A 143 7.22 -5.06 -5.99
CA PHE A 143 8.33 -5.84 -5.44
C PHE A 143 7.78 -7.19 -5.04
N SER A 144 8.14 -8.23 -5.74
CA SER A 144 7.47 -9.53 -5.63
C SER A 144 8.45 -10.69 -5.69
N THR A 145 8.24 -11.67 -4.83
CA THR A 145 8.95 -12.94 -4.86
C THR A 145 8.45 -13.83 -6.00
N TRP A 146 7.22 -13.60 -6.46
CA TRP A 146 6.60 -14.38 -7.51
C TRP A 146 6.32 -13.53 -8.76
N GLU A 147 6.94 -13.86 -9.91
CA GLU A 147 6.84 -13.10 -11.16
C GLU A 147 5.41 -13.05 -11.73
N TYR A 148 4.59 -14.10 -11.49
CA TYR A 148 3.21 -14.14 -12.01
C TYR A 148 2.34 -13.01 -11.44
N ASN A 149 2.69 -12.45 -10.30
CA ASN A 149 2.02 -11.26 -9.77
C ASN A 149 2.03 -10.11 -10.77
N ARG A 150 3.16 -9.85 -11.43
CA ARG A 150 3.29 -8.83 -12.47
C ARG A 150 2.79 -9.31 -13.83
N THR A 151 3.28 -10.47 -14.27
CA THR A 151 3.13 -10.90 -15.66
C THR A 151 1.74 -11.46 -15.97
N HIS A 152 1.07 -12.07 -14.98
CA HIS A 152 -0.21 -12.74 -15.16
C HIS A 152 -1.35 -12.05 -14.41
N LEU A 153 -1.23 -11.80 -13.10
CA LEU A 153 -2.31 -11.16 -12.34
C LEU A 153 -2.53 -9.72 -12.79
N LEU A 154 -1.48 -8.91 -12.78
CA LEU A 154 -1.55 -7.57 -13.35
C LEU A 154 -1.59 -7.61 -14.88
N GLY A 155 -0.95 -8.58 -15.53
CA GLY A 155 -0.80 -8.59 -16.98
C GLY A 155 -0.08 -7.33 -17.47
N ASP A 156 0.94 -6.85 -16.74
CA ASP A 156 1.68 -5.65 -17.11
C ASP A 156 2.23 -5.79 -18.53
N THR A 157 2.10 -4.73 -19.34
CA THR A 157 2.38 -4.65 -20.78
C THR A 157 1.37 -5.33 -21.71
N LEU A 158 0.47 -6.18 -21.22
CA LEU A 158 -0.56 -6.78 -22.05
C LEU A 158 -1.63 -5.74 -22.44
N GLN A 159 -1.93 -5.63 -23.75
CA GLN A 159 -2.94 -4.71 -24.25
C GLN A 159 -4.33 -4.94 -23.62
N ALA A 160 -4.70 -6.20 -23.41
CA ALA A 160 -5.97 -6.58 -22.77
C ALA A 160 -6.07 -6.09 -21.32
N ALA A 161 -4.94 -6.03 -20.60
CA ALA A 161 -4.85 -5.55 -19.22
C ALA A 161 -4.63 -4.04 -19.10
N GLY A 162 -4.64 -3.29 -20.20
CA GLY A 162 -4.44 -1.84 -20.23
C GLY A 162 -3.03 -1.39 -20.58
N GLY A 163 -2.15 -2.29 -21.02
CA GLY A 163 -0.77 -1.99 -21.41
C GLY A 163 0.17 -1.89 -20.21
N ARG A 164 1.23 -1.10 -20.36
CA ARG A 164 2.21 -0.89 -19.30
C ARG A 164 1.62 -0.08 -18.14
N LYS A 165 1.73 -0.62 -16.95
CA LYS A 165 1.18 -0.02 -15.71
C LYS A 165 2.23 0.24 -14.65
N LEU A 166 3.41 -0.38 -14.76
CA LEU A 166 4.47 -0.28 -13.78
C LEU A 166 5.66 0.54 -14.31
N ASP A 167 6.11 1.48 -13.50
CA ASP A 167 7.32 2.28 -13.77
C ASP A 167 8.55 1.57 -13.23
N HIS A 168 8.39 0.82 -12.13
CA HIS A 168 9.46 0.02 -11.53
C HIS A 168 8.94 -1.33 -11.05
N TYR A 169 9.76 -2.37 -11.16
CA TYR A 169 9.46 -3.67 -10.57
C TYR A 169 10.74 -4.46 -10.26
N ILE A 170 10.64 -5.32 -9.25
CA ILE A 170 11.62 -6.34 -8.87
C ILE A 170 10.85 -7.66 -8.74
N ASP A 171 11.14 -8.61 -9.61
CA ASP A 171 10.57 -9.97 -9.57
C ASP A 171 11.42 -10.94 -10.42
N GLY A 172 10.98 -12.21 -10.56
CA GLY A 172 11.64 -13.21 -11.39
C GLY A 172 12.89 -13.84 -10.77
N MET A 173 13.17 -13.53 -9.51
CA MET A 173 14.36 -14.03 -8.81
C MET A 173 14.29 -15.52 -8.53
N GLU A 174 13.10 -16.08 -8.46
CA GLU A 174 12.85 -17.52 -8.31
C GLU A 174 13.41 -18.35 -9.49
N TYR A 175 13.74 -17.70 -10.60
CA TYR A 175 14.38 -18.34 -11.76
C TYR A 175 15.90 -18.16 -11.80
N ASP A 176 16.48 -17.30 -10.97
CA ASP A 176 17.92 -17.08 -10.86
C ASP A 176 18.57 -18.10 -9.91
N LEU A 177 18.68 -19.34 -10.39
CA LEU A 177 19.24 -20.47 -9.61
C LEU A 177 20.72 -20.26 -9.22
N ALA A 178 21.43 -19.36 -9.90
CA ALA A 178 22.82 -19.06 -9.57
C ALA A 178 22.92 -18.19 -8.30
N ARG A 179 21.99 -17.26 -8.14
CA ARG A 179 21.92 -16.36 -6.98
C ARG A 179 21.06 -16.94 -5.85
N PHE A 180 19.98 -17.62 -6.21
CA PHE A 180 19.01 -18.21 -5.29
C PHE A 180 18.82 -19.70 -5.59
N PRO A 181 19.80 -20.56 -5.26
CA PRO A 181 19.70 -21.99 -5.50
C PRO A 181 18.56 -22.60 -4.68
N HIS A 182 17.66 -23.34 -5.33
CA HIS A 182 16.53 -23.95 -4.64
C HIS A 182 17.01 -24.99 -3.62
N ASP A 183 16.33 -25.04 -2.49
CA ASP A 183 16.58 -25.95 -1.39
C ASP A 183 15.24 -26.43 -0.77
N PRO A 184 15.24 -27.59 -0.07
CA PRO A 184 14.01 -28.19 0.47
C PRO A 184 13.44 -27.44 1.68
N ASP A 185 14.21 -26.54 2.29
CA ASP A 185 13.81 -25.77 3.47
C ASP A 185 13.33 -24.35 3.11
N SER A 186 13.18 -24.05 1.80
CA SER A 186 12.77 -22.76 1.24
C SER A 186 13.63 -21.56 1.69
N LEU A 187 14.92 -21.80 2.01
CA LEU A 187 15.83 -20.72 2.38
C LEU A 187 16.11 -19.78 1.21
N TYR A 188 15.99 -20.27 -0.03
CA TYR A 188 16.09 -19.44 -1.21
C TYR A 188 14.91 -18.44 -1.31
N ILE A 189 13.70 -18.84 -0.94
CA ILE A 189 12.52 -17.92 -0.89
C ILE A 189 12.73 -16.88 0.22
N ARG A 190 13.25 -17.29 1.38
CA ARG A 190 13.65 -16.36 2.44
C ARG A 190 14.63 -15.30 1.93
N ALA A 191 15.65 -15.72 1.17
CA ALA A 191 16.66 -14.80 0.63
C ALA A 191 16.07 -13.88 -0.45
N ILE A 192 15.10 -14.35 -1.23
CA ILE A 192 14.37 -13.54 -2.20
C ILE A 192 13.49 -12.51 -1.47
N ASP A 193 12.72 -12.91 -0.46
CA ASP A 193 11.88 -12.00 0.35
C ASP A 193 12.72 -10.90 1.02
N GLU A 194 13.89 -11.24 1.58
CA GLU A 194 14.83 -10.26 2.13
C GLU A 194 15.29 -9.26 1.06
N HIS A 195 15.59 -9.73 -0.14
CA HIS A 195 15.94 -8.86 -1.27
C HIS A 195 14.76 -7.98 -1.71
N VAL A 196 13.56 -8.53 -1.77
CA VAL A 196 12.31 -7.79 -2.05
C VAL A 196 12.11 -6.68 -1.03
N ALA A 197 12.23 -6.99 0.27
CA ALA A 197 12.05 -6.02 1.36
C ALA A 197 13.06 -4.87 1.26
N THR A 198 14.35 -5.20 1.11
CA THR A 198 15.43 -4.21 1.00
C THR A 198 15.22 -3.33 -0.24
N SER A 199 14.95 -3.93 -1.40
CA SER A 199 14.71 -3.20 -2.64
C SER A 199 13.49 -2.28 -2.55
N ALA A 200 12.42 -2.74 -1.91
CA ALA A 200 11.21 -1.93 -1.69
C ALA A 200 11.52 -0.74 -0.78
N ALA A 201 12.20 -0.97 0.35
CA ALA A 201 12.58 0.08 1.28
C ALA A 201 13.51 1.13 0.63
N GLU A 202 14.54 0.69 -0.12
CA GLU A 202 15.46 1.57 -0.86
C GLU A 202 14.71 2.40 -1.91
N HIS A 203 13.89 1.77 -2.75
CA HIS A 203 13.15 2.46 -3.79
C HIS A 203 12.12 3.45 -3.22
N ILE A 204 11.39 3.06 -2.17
CA ILE A 204 10.49 3.97 -1.46
C ILE A 204 11.26 5.14 -0.90
N ASN A 205 12.41 4.90 -0.26
CA ASN A 205 13.25 5.97 0.29
C ASN A 205 13.73 6.96 -0.79
N GLU A 206 14.22 6.46 -1.92
CA GLU A 206 14.83 7.27 -2.96
C GLU A 206 13.81 7.96 -3.89
N LYS A 207 12.77 7.23 -4.29
CA LYS A 207 11.83 7.66 -5.33
C LYS A 207 10.45 8.01 -4.80
N GLY A 208 9.98 7.31 -3.73
CA GLY A 208 8.65 7.52 -3.17
C GLY A 208 7.55 7.35 -4.21
N PRO A 209 7.36 6.16 -4.78
CA PRO A 209 6.30 5.92 -5.75
C PRO A 209 4.92 6.22 -5.15
N ASP A 210 3.96 6.59 -6.00
CA ASP A 210 2.62 6.96 -5.54
C ASP A 210 1.78 5.75 -5.16
N LEU A 211 2.03 4.61 -5.82
CA LEU A 211 1.38 3.33 -5.50
C LEU A 211 2.38 2.18 -5.59
N SER A 212 2.49 1.39 -4.53
CA SER A 212 3.38 0.23 -4.48
C SER A 212 2.70 -1.02 -3.97
N TRP A 213 3.07 -2.16 -4.51
CA TRP A 213 2.75 -3.49 -4.00
C TRP A 213 4.03 -4.21 -3.61
N VAL A 214 4.05 -4.76 -2.38
CA VAL A 214 5.13 -5.64 -1.88
C VAL A 214 4.51 -7.00 -1.56
N TYR A 215 5.16 -8.08 -1.99
CA TYR A 215 4.70 -9.44 -1.76
C TYR A 215 5.81 -10.30 -1.18
N PHE A 216 5.52 -10.97 -0.07
CA PHE A 216 6.37 -11.92 0.63
C PHE A 216 5.74 -13.32 0.64
N GLN A 217 6.52 -14.33 0.25
CA GLN A 217 6.08 -15.71 0.10
C GLN A 217 6.54 -16.62 1.25
N TYR A 218 7.65 -16.31 1.90
CA TYR A 218 8.34 -17.23 2.81
C TYR A 218 7.47 -17.81 3.94
N THR A 219 6.53 -17.03 4.47
CA THR A 219 5.60 -17.49 5.50
C THR A 219 4.70 -18.61 5.01
N ASP A 220 4.29 -18.59 3.73
CA ASP A 220 3.46 -19.65 3.14
C ASP A 220 4.26 -20.95 2.96
N ASP A 221 5.46 -20.86 2.40
CA ASP A 221 6.35 -22.01 2.23
C ASP A 221 6.61 -22.72 3.56
N ILE A 222 6.96 -21.97 4.62
CA ILE A 222 7.20 -22.52 5.94
C ILE A 222 5.93 -23.12 6.54
N GLY A 223 4.77 -22.50 6.28
CA GLY A 223 3.48 -23.07 6.64
C GLY A 223 3.25 -24.43 5.99
N HIS A 224 3.52 -24.58 4.70
CA HIS A 224 3.40 -25.87 4.00
C HIS A 224 4.33 -26.93 4.54
N ILE A 225 5.56 -26.56 4.89
CA ILE A 225 6.57 -27.53 5.39
C ILE A 225 6.27 -27.93 6.83
N PHE A 226 6.00 -26.97 7.72
CA PHE A 226 5.97 -27.19 9.18
C PHE A 226 4.60 -27.03 9.84
N GLY A 227 3.63 -26.39 9.17
CA GLY A 227 2.31 -26.06 9.72
C GLY A 227 2.36 -25.09 10.89
N ASP A 228 1.39 -25.18 11.81
CA ASP A 228 1.38 -24.40 13.05
C ASP A 228 2.56 -24.83 13.94
N SER A 229 3.65 -24.11 13.87
CA SER A 229 4.92 -24.49 14.47
C SER A 229 5.74 -23.28 14.89
N ARG A 230 6.81 -23.53 15.66
CA ARG A 230 7.79 -22.51 15.99
C ARG A 230 8.47 -21.93 14.75
N GLN A 231 8.72 -22.74 13.73
CA GLN A 231 9.31 -22.28 12.47
C GLN A 231 8.40 -21.27 11.75
N GLN A 232 7.09 -21.51 11.76
CA GLN A 232 6.11 -20.55 11.25
C GLN A 232 6.12 -19.23 12.03
N ASP A 233 6.22 -19.31 13.37
CA ASP A 233 6.31 -18.15 14.23
C ASP A 233 7.57 -17.33 13.93
N GLU A 234 8.71 -18.00 13.78
CA GLU A 234 10.01 -17.38 13.43
C GLU A 234 9.99 -16.75 12.02
N ALA A 235 9.34 -17.40 11.04
CA ALA A 235 9.16 -16.85 9.71
C ALA A 235 8.32 -15.56 9.74
N LEU A 236 7.23 -15.56 10.50
CA LEU A 236 6.40 -14.36 10.68
C LEU A 236 7.15 -13.23 11.38
N GLN A 237 7.94 -13.54 12.43
CA GLN A 237 8.77 -12.54 13.11
C GLN A 237 9.83 -11.91 12.18
N LEU A 238 10.41 -12.72 11.30
CA LEU A 238 11.35 -12.23 10.29
C LEU A 238 10.65 -11.31 9.27
N THR A 239 9.48 -11.72 8.79
CA THR A 239 8.68 -10.90 7.86
C THR A 239 8.20 -9.60 8.53
N ASP A 240 7.85 -9.64 9.82
CA ASP A 240 7.56 -8.43 10.60
C ASP A 240 8.73 -7.45 10.61
N ALA A 241 9.97 -7.95 10.74
CA ALA A 241 11.16 -7.10 10.67
C ALA A 241 11.31 -6.43 9.29
N TRP A 242 11.07 -7.17 8.20
CA TRP A 242 11.09 -6.62 6.83
C TRP A 242 10.00 -5.57 6.60
N VAL A 243 8.79 -5.81 7.10
CA VAL A 243 7.71 -4.80 7.10
C VAL A 243 8.14 -3.54 7.89
N GLY A 244 8.88 -3.75 9.00
CA GLY A 244 9.42 -2.68 9.82
C GLY A 244 10.45 -1.80 9.10
N GLU A 245 11.28 -2.38 8.22
CA GLU A 245 12.22 -1.62 7.37
C GLU A 245 11.46 -0.66 6.43
N ILE A 246 10.43 -1.16 5.76
CA ILE A 246 9.58 -0.37 4.87
C ILE A 246 8.84 0.72 5.67
N TRP A 247 8.24 0.35 6.82
CA TRP A 247 7.52 1.30 7.67
C TRP A 247 8.41 2.44 8.18
N LYS A 248 9.63 2.12 8.58
CA LYS A 248 10.61 3.12 9.02
C LYS A 248 10.92 4.16 7.94
N VAL A 249 11.09 3.71 6.70
CA VAL A 249 11.35 4.60 5.56
C VAL A 249 10.14 5.49 5.29
N ILE A 250 8.93 4.94 5.31
CA ILE A 250 7.68 5.70 5.16
C ILE A 250 7.57 6.79 6.21
N GLN A 251 7.80 6.47 7.49
CA GLN A 251 7.78 7.45 8.57
C GLN A 251 8.82 8.57 8.38
N GLN A 252 10.01 8.24 7.85
CA GLN A 252 11.02 9.24 7.53
C GLN A 252 10.56 10.18 6.41
N ARG A 253 9.96 9.65 5.33
CA ARG A 253 9.43 10.46 4.23
C ARG A 253 8.27 11.34 4.68
N GLN A 254 7.31 10.81 5.44
CA GLN A 254 6.22 11.59 6.03
C GLN A 254 6.75 12.79 6.83
N LYS A 255 7.79 12.56 7.63
CA LYS A 255 8.39 13.61 8.47
C LYS A 255 9.17 14.66 7.67
N LEU A 256 9.88 14.25 6.61
CA LEU A 256 10.83 15.11 5.88
C LEU A 256 10.20 15.79 4.66
N LEU A 257 9.22 15.15 4.03
CA LEU A 257 8.70 15.55 2.73
C LEU A 257 7.22 15.94 2.77
N ALA A 258 6.58 15.92 3.95
CA ALA A 258 5.15 16.18 4.13
C ALA A 258 4.24 15.29 3.23
N GLU A 259 4.68 14.06 2.94
CA GLU A 259 3.91 13.08 2.19
C GLU A 259 2.89 12.40 3.11
N ASP A 260 1.69 12.11 2.59
CA ASP A 260 0.65 11.35 3.28
C ASP A 260 0.65 9.89 2.79
N TRP A 261 1.30 9.02 3.56
CA TRP A 261 1.45 7.61 3.22
C TRP A 261 0.41 6.75 3.91
N LEU A 262 -0.34 6.01 3.09
CA LEU A 262 -1.11 4.85 3.53
C LEU A 262 -0.23 3.60 3.43
N ILE A 263 -0.13 2.84 4.53
CA ILE A 263 0.35 1.46 4.51
C ILE A 263 -0.80 0.53 4.89
N ILE A 264 -1.01 -0.51 4.09
CA ILE A 264 -1.89 -1.63 4.39
C ILE A 264 -1.05 -2.91 4.34
N VAL A 265 -1.06 -3.69 5.42
CA VAL A 265 -0.46 -5.02 5.46
C VAL A 265 -1.58 -6.03 5.66
N THR A 266 -1.58 -7.09 4.86
CA THR A 266 -2.62 -8.13 4.90
C THR A 266 -2.03 -9.50 4.56
N THR A 267 -2.84 -10.52 4.71
CA THR A 267 -2.61 -11.85 4.15
C THR A 267 -3.74 -12.21 3.19
N ASP A 268 -3.48 -13.11 2.28
CA ASP A 268 -4.38 -13.53 1.22
C ASP A 268 -5.30 -14.69 1.62
N HIS A 269 -4.86 -15.55 2.54
CA HIS A 269 -5.64 -16.64 3.15
C HIS A 269 -5.08 -17.06 4.50
N GLY A 270 -5.88 -17.82 5.24
CA GLY A 270 -5.42 -18.57 6.40
C GLY A 270 -5.06 -20.01 6.03
N ARG A 271 -5.09 -20.93 7.02
CA ARG A 271 -4.69 -22.33 6.85
C ARG A 271 -5.66 -23.27 7.54
N THR A 272 -5.64 -24.56 7.13
CA THR A 272 -6.43 -25.61 7.80
C THR A 272 -6.10 -25.68 9.29
N ARG A 273 -7.12 -25.95 10.10
CA ARG A 273 -6.96 -26.01 11.55
C ARG A 273 -6.25 -27.29 12.03
N GLN A 274 -6.32 -28.35 11.24
CA GLN A 274 -5.84 -29.68 11.64
C GLN A 274 -4.32 -29.72 11.69
N THR A 275 -3.65 -29.15 10.72
CA THR A 275 -2.19 -29.19 10.55
C THR A 275 -1.56 -27.82 10.45
N GLY A 276 -2.31 -26.82 10.02
CA GLY A 276 -1.77 -25.53 9.60
C GLY A 276 -0.92 -25.60 8.31
N LYS A 277 -0.89 -26.76 7.62
CA LYS A 277 -0.04 -26.97 6.44
C LYS A 277 -0.75 -26.63 5.13
N ASP A 278 -2.05 -26.87 5.07
CA ASP A 278 -2.81 -26.79 3.85
C ASP A 278 -3.76 -25.57 3.86
N HIS A 279 -4.16 -25.16 2.67
CA HIS A 279 -5.17 -24.15 2.39
C HIS A 279 -5.87 -24.48 1.07
N GLY A 280 -6.76 -23.62 0.57
CA GLY A 280 -7.50 -23.83 -0.67
C GLY A 280 -8.92 -24.32 -0.44
N GLY A 281 -9.29 -24.65 0.81
CA GLY A 281 -10.63 -25.04 1.18
C GLY A 281 -11.52 -23.85 1.58
N HIS A 282 -12.60 -24.18 2.33
CA HIS A 282 -13.62 -23.21 2.73
C HIS A 282 -13.81 -23.15 4.25
N SER A 283 -12.88 -23.71 5.04
CA SER A 283 -12.98 -23.62 6.49
C SER A 283 -12.91 -22.18 6.97
N GLN A 284 -13.54 -21.90 8.10
CA GLN A 284 -13.52 -20.54 8.66
C GLN A 284 -12.09 -20.02 8.85
N ARG A 285 -11.13 -20.87 9.30
CA ARG A 285 -9.75 -20.45 9.54
C ARG A 285 -9.03 -20.12 8.24
N GLU A 286 -9.22 -20.89 7.17
CA GLU A 286 -8.66 -20.61 5.85
C GLU A 286 -9.18 -19.29 5.26
N ARG A 287 -10.47 -18.99 5.52
CA ARG A 287 -11.14 -17.78 5.02
C ARG A 287 -10.92 -16.56 5.90
N THR A 288 -10.40 -16.72 7.11
CA THR A 288 -10.14 -15.60 8.02
C THR A 288 -8.75 -15.04 7.76
N THR A 289 -8.72 -13.84 7.21
CA THR A 289 -7.53 -13.02 6.99
C THR A 289 -7.48 -11.88 8.00
N TRP A 290 -6.61 -10.91 7.79
CA TRP A 290 -6.46 -9.73 8.63
C TRP A 290 -5.97 -8.54 7.83
N ILE A 291 -6.24 -7.34 8.32
CA ILE A 291 -5.75 -6.07 7.77
C ILE A 291 -5.17 -5.25 8.92
N SER A 292 -3.91 -4.83 8.77
CA SER A 292 -3.22 -3.85 9.60
C SER A 292 -2.96 -2.60 8.77
N THR A 293 -3.25 -1.40 9.30
CA THR A 293 -3.06 -0.14 8.57
C THR A 293 -2.75 1.02 9.51
N ASN A 294 -2.07 2.04 8.99
CA ASN A 294 -1.82 3.29 9.70
C ASN A 294 -2.92 4.35 9.51
N SER A 295 -3.95 4.06 8.71
CA SER A 295 -5.00 5.04 8.42
C SER A 295 -5.78 5.43 9.67
N ARG A 296 -5.95 6.74 9.88
CA ARG A 296 -6.79 7.30 10.95
C ARG A 296 -8.22 7.61 10.49
N HIS A 297 -8.52 7.40 9.22
CA HIS A 297 -9.80 7.69 8.58
C HIS A 297 -10.60 6.42 8.32
N LEU A 298 -10.53 5.49 9.28
CA LEU A 298 -11.27 4.24 9.22
C LEU A 298 -12.76 4.50 9.53
N ASN A 299 -13.63 3.94 8.69
CA ASN A 299 -15.08 4.00 8.87
C ASN A 299 -15.66 2.71 9.50
N GLY A 300 -16.97 2.66 9.67
CA GLY A 300 -17.66 1.52 10.27
C GLY A 300 -17.45 0.19 9.53
N ARG A 301 -17.11 0.19 8.25
CA ARG A 301 -16.81 -1.02 7.48
C ARG A 301 -15.58 -1.76 8.02
N PHE A 302 -14.55 -1.02 8.46
CA PHE A 302 -13.34 -1.63 9.02
C PHE A 302 -13.61 -2.51 10.26
N SER A 303 -14.56 -2.13 11.11
CA SER A 303 -14.93 -2.89 12.29
C SER A 303 -15.93 -4.04 12.04
N GLN A 304 -16.41 -4.20 10.80
CA GLN A 304 -17.40 -5.20 10.41
C GLN A 304 -16.79 -6.38 9.63
N THR A 305 -15.55 -6.75 9.94
CA THR A 305 -14.81 -7.80 9.21
C THR A 305 -14.79 -7.54 7.70
N PRO A 306 -13.95 -6.61 7.24
CA PRO A 306 -13.87 -6.26 5.82
C PRO A 306 -13.44 -7.47 4.96
N GLY A 307 -13.91 -7.52 3.72
CA GLY A 307 -13.38 -8.46 2.74
C GLY A 307 -12.02 -8.00 2.21
N ILE A 308 -11.20 -8.92 1.73
CA ILE A 308 -9.94 -8.58 1.04
C ILE A 308 -10.21 -7.66 -0.17
N VAL A 309 -11.36 -7.76 -0.79
CA VAL A 309 -11.85 -6.91 -1.90
C VAL A 309 -12.06 -5.44 -1.50
N ASP A 310 -12.19 -5.14 -0.20
CA ASP A 310 -12.40 -3.79 0.33
C ASP A 310 -11.10 -2.95 0.32
N ILE A 311 -9.94 -3.60 0.12
CA ILE A 311 -8.62 -2.94 0.09
C ILE A 311 -8.51 -2.01 -1.11
N LEU A 312 -8.84 -2.48 -2.33
CA LEU A 312 -8.79 -1.64 -3.52
C LEU A 312 -9.57 -0.32 -3.37
N PRO A 313 -10.89 -0.32 -3.06
CA PRO A 313 -11.64 0.92 -2.94
C PRO A 313 -11.15 1.80 -1.78
N SER A 314 -10.52 1.24 -0.75
CA SER A 314 -9.91 2.01 0.34
C SER A 314 -8.64 2.75 -0.13
N ILE A 315 -7.78 2.10 -0.92
CA ILE A 315 -6.62 2.74 -1.56
C ILE A 315 -7.08 3.84 -2.54
N VAL A 316 -8.12 3.56 -3.35
CA VAL A 316 -8.74 4.53 -4.26
C VAL A 316 -9.18 5.79 -3.52
N ASN A 317 -9.83 5.63 -2.36
CA ASN A 317 -10.27 6.76 -1.56
C ASN A 317 -9.10 7.55 -0.97
N HIS A 318 -8.08 6.86 -0.44
CA HIS A 318 -6.89 7.52 0.10
C HIS A 318 -6.14 8.32 -0.97
N LEU A 319 -5.91 7.74 -2.15
CA LEU A 319 -5.21 8.39 -3.26
C LEU A 319 -6.09 9.39 -4.05
N ASP A 320 -7.37 9.55 -3.67
CA ASP A 320 -8.38 10.36 -4.36
C ASP A 320 -8.53 10.07 -5.85
N LEU A 321 -8.37 8.80 -6.25
CA LEU A 321 -8.46 8.39 -7.65
C LEU A 321 -9.90 8.47 -8.16
N GLN A 322 -10.06 8.95 -9.40
CA GLN A 322 -11.34 8.92 -10.10
C GLN A 322 -11.49 7.59 -10.84
N VAL A 323 -12.38 6.75 -10.37
CA VAL A 323 -12.69 5.45 -11.01
C VAL A 323 -13.83 5.64 -12.00
N PRO A 324 -13.70 5.21 -13.27
CA PRO A 324 -14.80 5.25 -14.23
C PRO A 324 -16.03 4.53 -13.67
N GLU A 325 -17.23 5.08 -13.88
CA GLU A 325 -18.47 4.57 -13.30
C GLU A 325 -18.72 3.10 -13.65
N LEU A 326 -18.41 2.68 -14.89
CA LEU A 326 -18.51 1.27 -15.31
C LEU A 326 -17.63 0.35 -14.44
N ILE A 327 -16.42 0.77 -14.09
CA ILE A 327 -15.49 -0.02 -13.25
C ILE A 327 -15.94 0.02 -11.80
N ARG A 328 -16.37 1.19 -11.30
CA ARG A 328 -16.91 1.33 -9.94
C ARG A 328 -18.10 0.40 -9.69
N SER A 329 -19.03 0.31 -10.65
CA SER A 329 -20.22 -0.54 -10.54
C SER A 329 -19.91 -2.06 -10.57
N GLN A 330 -18.70 -2.45 -10.98
CA GLN A 330 -18.26 -3.83 -10.97
C GLN A 330 -17.69 -4.28 -9.63
N LEU A 331 -17.23 -3.36 -8.77
CA LEU A 331 -16.59 -3.70 -7.50
C LEU A 331 -17.55 -4.45 -6.57
N ASP A 332 -17.04 -5.48 -5.92
CA ASP A 332 -17.69 -6.16 -4.80
C ASP A 332 -17.29 -5.53 -3.46
N GLY A 333 -16.08 -4.95 -3.43
CA GLY A 333 -15.51 -4.30 -2.27
C GLY A 333 -16.14 -2.93 -1.97
N GLN A 334 -16.09 -2.56 -0.69
CA GLN A 334 -16.50 -1.27 -0.17
C GLN A 334 -15.36 -0.66 0.64
N ALA A 335 -15.08 0.62 0.43
CA ALA A 335 -14.00 1.28 1.15
C ALA A 335 -14.23 1.28 2.67
N PHE A 336 -13.18 0.92 3.41
CA PHE A 336 -13.12 1.07 4.86
C PHE A 336 -12.32 2.33 5.28
N ILE A 337 -11.80 3.08 4.32
CA ILE A 337 -11.19 4.40 4.50
C ILE A 337 -12.09 5.42 3.83
N ASP A 338 -12.47 6.47 4.58
CA ASP A 338 -13.27 7.55 4.03
C ASP A 338 -12.44 8.43 3.08
N ARG A 339 -13.13 9.03 2.12
CA ARG A 339 -12.54 10.04 1.24
C ARG A 339 -12.45 11.37 1.99
N PHE A 340 -11.37 12.11 1.80
CA PHE A 340 -11.14 13.41 2.48
C PHE A 340 -11.78 14.56 1.73
#